data_2fb382aa0770f766247e44cfc8440110
#
_entry.id   2fb382aa0770f766247e44cfc8440110
#
_cell.length_a   1.000
_cell.length_b   1.000
_cell.length_c   1.000
_cell.angle_alpha   90.00
_cell.angle_beta   90.00
_cell.angle_gamma   90.00
#
_symmetry.space_group_name_H-M   'P 1'
#
loop_
_entity.id
_entity.type
_entity.pdbx_description
1 polymer ?
#
loop_
_entity_poly.entity_id
_entity_poly.type
_entity_poly.pdbx_seq_one_letter_code
_entity_poly.pdbx_strand_id
1 'polypeptide(L)'
;MKNTFGNAVSMTIFGESHGPAVGAVLDGLAAGLPVDEAVIAAAMDRRRARGDGLSTARTEADAVEFLSGVYEGRTTGTAVTLMIRNLNTRSGDYAKTADLLRPGHADYTAYAKYEGFQDARGGGHFSGRITAASVAAGTICETVLNGLGVKVYTHIAECAGVQDAPLSSAAGLVMPDPQPGHFALLDASKEEAMQAAIRAAGSEGDSVGGILETIVTGLPAGIGEPWFDSVESELAHLMFAIPACKGIEFGAGFGFAAMQGSEANDPFTMRDGKIATATNKNGGINGGITNGMPIVFRTVLKPTPSIYKQQHTVDYIGRTDAELQIKGRHDPCIVPRAAVVQNSLTAFGLLDLLTVRYGTLAQKHGFPKV
;
A
#
# COMPACT_ATOMS: atom_id res chain seq x y z
N MET A 1 18.22 8.32 8.96
CA MET A 1 16.93 7.60 8.80
C MET A 1 16.13 8.34 7.75
N LYS A 2 15.40 7.63 6.89
CA LYS A 2 14.66 8.24 5.78
C LYS A 2 13.16 7.97 6.00
N ASN A 3 12.42 8.99 6.42
CA ASN A 3 10.96 8.96 6.56
C ASN A 3 10.26 9.75 5.44
N THR A 4 11.04 10.22 4.47
CA THR A 4 10.57 10.99 3.31
C THR A 4 10.88 10.23 2.03
N PHE A 5 9.91 10.14 1.14
CA PHE A 5 10.04 9.61 -0.21
C PHE A 5 9.43 10.60 -1.21
N GLY A 6 9.90 10.55 -2.47
CA GLY A 6 9.45 11.37 -3.59
C GLY A 6 10.45 12.44 -3.97
N ASN A 7 10.36 12.90 -5.21
CA ASN A 7 11.28 13.86 -5.84
C ASN A 7 10.61 15.23 -6.03
N ALA A 8 9.56 15.30 -6.86
CA ALA A 8 8.79 16.51 -7.12
C ALA A 8 7.56 16.63 -6.21
N VAL A 9 6.93 15.51 -5.92
CA VAL A 9 5.91 15.38 -4.86
C VAL A 9 6.50 14.47 -3.80
N SER A 10 6.64 14.96 -2.57
CA SER A 10 7.24 14.18 -1.48
C SER A 10 6.28 13.96 -0.33
N MET A 11 6.40 12.79 0.30
CA MET A 11 5.63 12.41 1.49
C MET A 11 6.60 12.09 2.63
N THR A 12 6.45 12.80 3.75
CA THR A 12 7.13 12.48 5.00
C THR A 12 6.13 11.89 5.97
N ILE A 13 6.36 10.66 6.47
CA ILE A 13 5.52 10.01 7.48
C ILE A 13 6.14 10.16 8.86
N PHE A 14 5.30 10.31 9.91
CA PHE A 14 5.73 10.44 11.28
C PHE A 14 4.79 9.76 12.28
N GLY A 15 5.27 9.54 13.49
CA GLY A 15 4.53 9.00 14.62
C GLY A 15 4.79 7.52 14.87
N GLU A 16 4.28 7.03 16.00
CA GLU A 16 4.32 5.65 16.48
C GLU A 16 2.93 5.17 16.86
N SER A 17 2.72 3.86 16.84
CA SER A 17 1.38 3.26 17.07
C SER A 17 0.81 3.56 18.46
N HIS A 18 1.66 3.81 19.46
CA HIS A 18 1.28 4.14 20.83
C HIS A 18 1.74 5.54 21.25
N GLY A 19 2.26 6.33 20.31
CA GLY A 19 2.43 7.76 20.45
C GLY A 19 1.10 8.52 20.38
N PRO A 20 1.09 9.84 20.54
CA PRO A 20 -0.14 10.64 20.54
C PRO A 20 -0.89 10.64 19.19
N ALA A 21 -0.15 10.55 18.09
CA ALA A 21 -0.69 10.59 16.75
C ALA A 21 0.26 9.94 15.74
N VAL A 22 -0.27 9.65 14.55
CA VAL A 22 0.48 9.38 13.32
C VAL A 22 0.08 10.41 12.27
N GLY A 23 0.94 10.70 11.29
CA GLY A 23 0.59 11.66 10.27
C GLY A 23 1.55 11.65 9.09
N ALA A 24 1.24 12.52 8.13
CA ALA A 24 2.08 12.75 6.96
C ALA A 24 2.18 14.25 6.63
N VAL A 25 3.30 14.61 6.04
CA VAL A 25 3.48 15.89 5.36
C VAL A 25 3.65 15.57 3.87
N LEU A 26 2.73 16.11 3.04
CA LEU A 26 2.75 15.95 1.59
C LEU A 26 3.11 17.31 0.99
N ASP A 27 4.22 17.38 0.26
CA ASP A 27 4.74 18.60 -0.35
C ASP A 27 4.86 18.47 -1.87
N GLY A 28 4.93 19.58 -2.60
CA GLY A 28 5.03 19.60 -4.07
C GLY A 28 3.67 19.59 -4.80
N LEU A 29 2.54 19.71 -4.10
CA LEU A 29 1.23 19.84 -4.74
C LEU A 29 0.98 21.27 -5.28
N ALA A 30 0.40 21.36 -6.47
CA ALA A 30 -0.04 22.64 -7.03
C ALA A 30 -1.15 23.28 -6.15
N ALA A 31 -1.19 24.60 -6.08
CA ALA A 31 -2.30 25.29 -5.42
C ALA A 31 -3.63 25.10 -6.18
N GLY A 32 -4.74 24.98 -5.45
CA GLY A 32 -6.10 24.88 -5.99
C GLY A 32 -6.55 23.49 -6.43
N LEU A 33 -5.79 22.42 -6.12
CA LEU A 33 -6.24 21.04 -6.32
C LEU A 33 -7.35 20.69 -5.31
N PRO A 34 -8.37 19.90 -5.70
CA PRO A 34 -9.44 19.51 -4.79
C PRO A 34 -8.92 18.57 -3.69
N VAL A 35 -9.35 18.81 -2.47
CA VAL A 35 -9.18 17.91 -1.31
C VAL A 35 -10.56 17.55 -0.81
N ASP A 36 -11.00 16.33 -1.12
CA ASP A 36 -12.33 15.84 -0.76
C ASP A 36 -12.21 14.96 0.50
N GLU A 37 -12.64 15.51 1.63
CA GLU A 37 -12.59 14.81 2.92
C GLU A 37 -13.49 13.57 2.95
N ALA A 38 -14.59 13.52 2.17
CA ALA A 38 -15.45 12.35 2.11
C ALA A 38 -14.77 11.20 1.37
N VAL A 39 -14.03 11.47 0.29
CA VAL A 39 -13.22 10.47 -0.42
C VAL A 39 -12.10 9.94 0.48
N ILE A 40 -11.44 10.84 1.23
CA ILE A 40 -10.42 10.44 2.21
C ILE A 40 -11.03 9.56 3.30
N ALA A 41 -12.16 9.96 3.87
CA ALA A 41 -12.86 9.18 4.89
C ALA A 41 -13.26 7.77 4.40
N ALA A 42 -13.73 7.65 3.15
CA ALA A 42 -14.06 6.37 2.54
C ALA A 42 -12.82 5.46 2.37
N ALA A 43 -11.68 6.03 1.96
CA ALA A 43 -10.41 5.29 1.89
C ALA A 43 -9.92 4.84 3.27
N MET A 44 -10.03 5.72 4.27
CA MET A 44 -9.70 5.41 5.66
C MET A 44 -10.61 4.32 6.23
N ASP A 45 -11.91 4.32 5.88
CA ASP A 45 -12.85 3.28 6.28
C ASP A 45 -12.47 1.90 5.71
N ARG A 46 -12.00 1.82 4.48
CA ARG A 46 -11.49 0.55 3.89
C ARG A 46 -10.22 0.05 4.59
N ARG A 47 -9.39 0.96 5.12
CA ARG A 47 -8.16 0.61 5.84
C ARG A 47 -8.39 0.17 7.28
N ARG A 48 -9.34 0.78 8.00
CA ARG A 48 -9.51 0.57 9.43
C ARG A 48 -9.96 -0.86 9.76
N ALA A 49 -9.63 -1.31 10.98
CA ALA A 49 -10.14 -2.56 11.52
C ALA A 49 -11.60 -2.43 11.90
N ARG A 50 -12.39 -3.49 11.72
CA ARG A 50 -13.84 -3.49 11.94
C ARG A 50 -14.28 -4.32 13.14
N GLY A 51 -13.38 -5.14 13.73
CA GLY A 51 -13.74 -6.05 14.83
C GLY A 51 -14.67 -7.17 14.39
N ASP A 52 -14.64 -7.54 13.13
CA ASP A 52 -15.49 -8.51 12.43
C ASP A 52 -14.93 -9.97 12.47
N GLY A 53 -13.86 -10.18 13.23
CA GLY A 53 -13.13 -11.44 13.26
C GLY A 53 -12.19 -11.68 12.08
N LEU A 54 -12.15 -10.76 11.10
CA LEU A 54 -11.23 -10.78 9.98
C LEU A 54 -10.04 -9.85 10.21
N SER A 55 -10.21 -8.90 11.11
CA SER A 55 -9.22 -7.91 11.50
C SER A 55 -9.14 -7.78 13.02
N THR A 56 -8.13 -7.05 13.51
CA THR A 56 -7.96 -6.78 14.94
C THR A 56 -9.21 -6.14 15.55
N ALA A 57 -9.48 -6.46 16.81
CA ALA A 57 -10.56 -5.83 17.59
C ALA A 57 -10.28 -4.36 17.99
N ARG A 58 -9.15 -3.79 17.56
CA ARG A 58 -8.84 -2.37 17.76
C ARG A 58 -9.62 -1.54 16.76
N THR A 59 -10.65 -0.85 17.21
CA THR A 59 -11.43 0.08 16.41
C THR A 59 -11.05 1.51 16.72
N GLU A 60 -10.77 2.32 15.69
CA GLU A 60 -10.51 3.76 15.78
C GLU A 60 -11.28 4.47 14.67
N ALA A 61 -11.72 5.70 14.94
CA ALA A 61 -12.44 6.50 13.96
C ALA A 61 -11.55 6.92 12.78
N ASP A 62 -10.23 7.00 13.01
CA ASP A 62 -9.22 7.41 12.04
C ASP A 62 -9.54 8.75 11.35
N ALA A 63 -10.15 9.69 12.11
CA ALA A 63 -10.45 11.03 11.61
C ALA A 63 -9.15 11.75 11.25
N VAL A 64 -9.12 12.34 10.06
CA VAL A 64 -7.97 13.08 9.55
C VAL A 64 -8.14 14.56 9.92
N GLU A 65 -7.15 15.13 10.59
CA GLU A 65 -7.05 16.55 10.90
C GLU A 65 -6.05 17.21 9.94
N PHE A 66 -6.47 18.22 9.19
CA PHE A 66 -5.56 19.03 8.37
C PHE A 66 -4.99 20.18 9.22
N LEU A 67 -3.66 20.24 9.34
CA LEU A 67 -2.97 21.27 10.14
C LEU A 67 -2.46 22.42 9.25
N SER A 68 -2.21 22.17 7.97
CA SER A 68 -1.77 23.15 6.97
C SER A 68 -2.02 22.66 5.56
N GLY A 69 -1.86 23.57 4.59
CA GLY A 69 -1.83 23.26 3.16
C GLY A 69 -3.20 23.06 2.51
N VAL A 70 -4.31 23.16 3.28
CA VAL A 70 -5.68 23.06 2.76
C VAL A 70 -6.52 24.26 3.27
N TYR A 71 -7.23 24.88 2.35
CA TYR A 71 -8.18 25.95 2.64
C TYR A 71 -9.39 25.82 1.72
N GLU A 72 -10.59 25.86 2.30
CA GLU A 72 -11.87 25.70 1.56
C GLU A 72 -11.90 24.49 0.61
N GLY A 73 -11.40 23.33 1.09
CA GLY A 73 -11.39 22.08 0.33
C GLY A 73 -10.40 22.07 -0.85
N ARG A 74 -9.39 22.94 -0.83
CA ARG A 74 -8.37 23.01 -1.89
C ARG A 74 -6.98 23.15 -1.30
N THR A 75 -5.99 22.63 -2.03
CA THR A 75 -4.57 22.83 -1.69
C THR A 75 -4.19 24.30 -1.84
N THR A 76 -3.35 24.79 -0.92
CA THR A 76 -2.84 26.18 -0.97
C THR A 76 -1.53 26.32 -1.74
N GLY A 77 -0.88 25.20 -2.10
CA GLY A 77 0.46 25.15 -2.69
C GLY A 77 1.59 25.16 -1.66
N THR A 78 1.23 25.18 -0.36
CA THR A 78 2.19 24.92 0.73
C THR A 78 2.04 23.47 1.20
N ALA A 79 2.97 22.99 2.03
CA ALA A 79 2.95 21.60 2.52
C ALA A 79 1.61 21.25 3.18
N VAL A 80 0.97 20.18 2.70
CA VAL A 80 -0.25 19.62 3.31
C VAL A 80 0.19 18.74 4.47
N THR A 81 -0.11 19.19 5.70
CA THR A 81 0.15 18.43 6.91
C THR A 81 -1.14 17.85 7.44
N LEU A 82 -1.19 16.52 7.55
CA LEU A 82 -2.33 15.80 8.10
C LEU A 82 -1.92 14.96 9.30
N MET A 83 -2.84 14.81 10.25
CA MET A 83 -2.62 14.09 11.50
C MET A 83 -3.84 13.23 11.84
N ILE A 84 -3.58 12.06 12.41
CA ILE A 84 -4.59 11.11 12.88
C ILE A 84 -4.25 10.73 14.32
N ARG A 85 -5.15 11.05 15.26
CA ARG A 85 -4.92 10.80 16.69
C ARG A 85 -5.01 9.32 17.02
N ASN A 86 -4.17 8.88 17.95
CA ASN A 86 -4.24 7.53 18.52
C ASN A 86 -5.11 7.59 19.80
N LEU A 87 -6.36 7.17 19.70
CA LEU A 87 -7.33 7.28 20.80
C LEU A 87 -7.49 5.99 21.61
N ASN A 88 -7.12 4.82 21.04
CA ASN A 88 -7.35 3.51 21.63
C ASN A 88 -6.02 2.73 21.81
N THR A 89 -5.11 3.26 22.61
CA THR A 89 -3.83 2.62 22.92
C THR A 89 -3.89 1.89 24.26
N ARG A 90 -3.38 0.63 24.30
CA ARG A 90 -3.28 -0.21 25.51
C ARG A 90 -1.84 -0.64 25.71
N SER A 91 -1.01 0.23 26.23
CA SER A 91 0.43 -0.01 26.38
C SER A 91 0.76 -1.13 27.38
N GLY A 92 -0.13 -1.43 28.33
CA GLY A 92 0.06 -2.49 29.34
C GLY A 92 0.12 -3.91 28.76
N ASP A 93 -0.46 -4.14 27.59
CA ASP A 93 -0.49 -5.47 26.95
C ASP A 93 0.90 -5.98 26.54
N TYR A 94 1.87 -5.07 26.40
CA TYR A 94 3.23 -5.36 25.91
C TYR A 94 4.29 -5.41 27.02
N ALA A 95 3.96 -4.96 28.24
CA ALA A 95 4.94 -4.82 29.33
C ALA A 95 5.54 -6.18 29.78
N LYS A 96 4.76 -7.27 29.71
CA LYS A 96 5.19 -8.58 30.20
C LYS A 96 6.07 -9.36 29.22
N THR A 97 6.12 -8.95 27.95
CA THR A 97 6.87 -9.62 26.90
C THR A 97 7.84 -8.66 26.21
N ALA A 98 8.16 -7.53 26.89
CA ALA A 98 9.01 -6.49 26.32
C ALA A 98 10.43 -6.99 26.00
N ASP A 99 10.91 -7.97 26.76
CA ASP A 99 12.25 -8.54 26.60
C ASP A 99 12.29 -9.75 25.66
N LEU A 100 11.12 -10.18 25.15
CA LEU A 100 11.00 -11.30 24.22
C LEU A 100 10.81 -10.80 22.78
N LEU A 101 11.63 -11.31 21.87
CA LEU A 101 11.57 -10.94 20.46
C LEU A 101 10.44 -11.69 19.75
N ARG A 102 9.51 -11.01 19.11
CA ARG A 102 8.48 -11.65 18.29
C ARG A 102 9.08 -12.23 17.01
N PRO A 103 9.00 -13.55 16.76
CA PRO A 103 9.51 -14.15 15.53
C PRO A 103 8.89 -13.48 14.30
N GLY A 104 9.73 -13.15 13.31
CA GLY A 104 9.28 -12.50 12.08
C GLY A 104 8.82 -11.04 12.19
N HIS A 105 8.85 -10.45 13.38
CA HIS A 105 8.59 -9.02 13.61
C HIS A 105 9.87 -8.18 13.55
N ALA A 106 9.74 -6.87 13.61
CA ALA A 106 10.87 -5.94 13.56
C ALA A 106 11.58 -5.71 14.91
N ASP A 107 11.20 -6.39 15.99
CA ASP A 107 11.68 -6.10 17.35
C ASP A 107 13.21 -6.11 17.45
N TYR A 108 13.86 -7.20 16.99
CA TYR A 108 15.31 -7.32 17.03
C TYR A 108 16.01 -6.32 16.10
N THR A 109 15.51 -6.17 14.87
CA THR A 109 16.12 -5.26 13.91
C THR A 109 15.97 -3.80 14.32
N ALA A 110 14.86 -3.45 14.96
CA ALA A 110 14.65 -2.13 15.55
C ALA A 110 15.61 -1.89 16.73
N TYR A 111 15.70 -2.85 17.65
CA TYR A 111 16.63 -2.78 18.76
C TYR A 111 18.08 -2.56 18.29
N ALA A 112 18.53 -3.38 17.35
CA ALA A 112 19.89 -3.28 16.82
C ALA A 112 20.15 -1.97 16.08
N LYS A 113 19.14 -1.47 15.30
CA LYS A 113 19.28 -0.24 14.52
C LYS A 113 19.23 1.01 15.35
N TYR A 114 18.39 1.05 16.38
CA TYR A 114 18.12 2.23 17.20
C TYR A 114 18.76 2.13 18.60
N GLU A 115 19.65 1.15 18.80
CA GLU A 115 20.41 0.98 20.06
C GLU A 115 19.50 0.90 21.31
N GLY A 116 18.29 0.33 21.13
CA GLY A 116 17.30 0.18 22.19
C GLY A 116 16.44 1.42 22.47
N PHE A 117 16.60 2.52 21.73
CA PHE A 117 15.83 3.76 21.94
C PHE A 117 14.52 3.83 21.12
N GLN A 118 14.16 2.77 20.39
CA GLN A 118 12.88 2.72 19.67
C GLN A 118 11.70 2.65 20.64
N ASP A 119 10.53 3.21 20.26
CA ASP A 119 9.28 2.93 20.96
C ASP A 119 8.83 1.51 20.63
N ALA A 120 9.04 0.57 21.55
CA ALA A 120 8.68 -0.84 21.39
C ALA A 120 7.18 -1.14 21.59
N ARG A 121 6.40 -0.16 22.09
CA ARG A 121 4.97 -0.36 22.38
C ARG A 121 4.19 -0.62 21.09
N GLY A 122 3.53 -1.77 20.99
CA GLY A 122 2.68 -2.15 19.87
C GLY A 122 3.37 -2.29 18.50
N GLY A 123 4.69 -2.17 18.44
CA GLY A 123 5.50 -2.17 17.22
C GLY A 123 5.94 -0.77 16.78
N GLY A 124 5.62 0.28 17.54
CA GLY A 124 6.12 1.65 17.35
C GLY A 124 5.90 2.16 15.92
N HIS A 125 6.98 2.62 15.29
CA HIS A 125 6.98 3.10 13.90
C HIS A 125 6.90 1.97 12.86
N PHE A 126 7.11 0.70 13.24
CA PHE A 126 6.97 -0.47 12.35
C PHE A 126 5.54 -1.02 12.28
N SER A 127 4.62 -0.42 13.03
CA SER A 127 3.23 -0.84 13.08
C SER A 127 2.49 -0.52 11.78
N GLY A 128 1.58 -1.41 11.37
CA GLY A 128 0.61 -1.13 10.30
C GLY A 128 -0.27 0.11 10.55
N ARG A 129 -0.30 0.63 11.80
CA ARG A 129 -0.99 1.88 12.16
C ARG A 129 -0.49 3.07 11.34
N ILE A 130 0.80 3.12 11.03
CA ILE A 130 1.43 4.21 10.28
C ILE A 130 0.85 4.35 8.87
N THR A 131 0.36 3.25 8.28
CA THR A 131 -0.26 3.28 6.95
C THR A 131 -1.51 4.15 6.86
N ALA A 132 -2.12 4.53 7.99
CA ALA A 132 -3.24 5.48 8.01
C ALA A 132 -2.84 6.83 7.40
N ALA A 133 -1.65 7.32 7.74
CA ALA A 133 -1.12 8.55 7.19
C ALA A 133 -0.85 8.45 5.68
N SER A 134 -0.29 7.31 5.24
CA SER A 134 -0.02 7.06 3.82
C SER A 134 -1.31 6.96 3.00
N VAL A 135 -2.37 6.35 3.54
CA VAL A 135 -3.68 6.28 2.86
C VAL A 135 -4.30 7.66 2.74
N ALA A 136 -4.34 8.44 3.82
CA ALA A 136 -4.93 9.78 3.77
C ALA A 136 -4.20 10.69 2.76
N ALA A 137 -2.87 10.73 2.79
CA ALA A 137 -2.05 11.52 1.86
C ALA A 137 -2.13 10.99 0.42
N GLY A 138 -2.03 9.67 0.22
CA GLY A 138 -2.09 9.05 -1.10
C GLY A 138 -3.46 9.18 -1.77
N THR A 139 -4.56 9.24 -0.99
CA THR A 139 -5.90 9.50 -1.53
C THR A 139 -6.02 10.90 -2.13
N ILE A 140 -5.32 11.89 -1.59
CA ILE A 140 -5.24 13.23 -2.23
C ILE A 140 -4.57 13.11 -3.60
N CYS A 141 -3.47 12.36 -3.69
CA CYS A 141 -2.77 12.10 -4.96
C CYS A 141 -3.67 11.35 -5.95
N GLU A 142 -4.42 10.34 -5.48
CA GLU A 142 -5.39 9.59 -6.30
C GLU A 142 -6.49 10.50 -6.85
N THR A 143 -6.99 11.45 -6.05
CA THR A 143 -8.00 12.43 -6.50
C THR A 143 -7.45 13.30 -7.63
N VAL A 144 -6.20 13.75 -7.53
CA VAL A 144 -5.52 14.51 -8.58
C VAL A 144 -5.39 13.68 -9.85
N LEU A 145 -4.86 12.45 -9.75
CA LEU A 145 -4.70 11.53 -10.88
C LEU A 145 -6.04 11.22 -11.56
N ASN A 146 -7.10 11.01 -10.78
CA ASN A 146 -8.46 10.80 -11.27
C ASN A 146 -8.95 11.97 -12.13
N GLY A 147 -8.66 13.21 -11.70
CA GLY A 147 -8.94 14.42 -12.46
C GLY A 147 -8.16 14.52 -13.79
N LEU A 148 -7.00 13.88 -13.87
CA LEU A 148 -6.16 13.80 -15.06
C LEU A 148 -6.52 12.60 -15.98
N GLY A 149 -7.50 11.78 -15.60
CA GLY A 149 -7.91 10.59 -16.33
C GLY A 149 -7.04 9.35 -16.06
N VAL A 150 -6.13 9.42 -15.10
CA VAL A 150 -5.35 8.27 -14.63
C VAL A 150 -6.11 7.59 -13.50
N LYS A 151 -6.29 6.27 -13.61
CA LYS A 151 -7.01 5.46 -12.63
C LYS A 151 -6.08 4.41 -12.05
N VAL A 152 -6.12 4.25 -10.73
CA VAL A 152 -5.41 3.21 -10.00
C VAL A 152 -6.43 2.31 -9.34
N TYR A 153 -6.30 1.01 -9.51
CA TYR A 153 -7.14 0.04 -8.85
C TYR A 153 -6.32 -1.14 -8.35
N THR A 154 -6.51 -1.47 -7.08
CA THR A 154 -5.88 -2.62 -6.44
C THR A 154 -6.95 -3.59 -5.95
N HIS A 155 -6.81 -4.87 -6.31
CA HIS A 155 -7.66 -5.94 -5.80
C HIS A 155 -6.84 -7.02 -5.10
N ILE A 156 -7.55 -7.91 -4.40
CA ILE A 156 -6.97 -9.08 -3.76
C ILE A 156 -6.94 -10.20 -4.79
N ALA A 157 -5.79 -10.45 -5.41
CA ALA A 157 -5.65 -11.52 -6.39
C ALA A 157 -5.68 -12.92 -5.73
N GLU A 158 -5.16 -13.02 -4.50
CA GLU A 158 -5.20 -14.24 -3.69
C GLU A 158 -5.21 -13.91 -2.20
N CYS A 159 -5.99 -14.62 -1.41
CA CYS A 159 -5.98 -14.52 0.04
C CYS A 159 -6.19 -15.89 0.67
N ALA A 160 -5.29 -16.28 1.56
CA ALA A 160 -5.36 -17.58 2.26
C ALA A 160 -5.49 -18.78 1.30
N GLY A 161 -4.86 -18.73 0.12
CA GLY A 161 -4.93 -19.77 -0.91
C GLY A 161 -6.19 -19.73 -1.79
N VAL A 162 -7.12 -18.82 -1.54
CA VAL A 162 -8.30 -18.60 -2.39
C VAL A 162 -7.96 -17.53 -3.42
N GLN A 163 -8.10 -17.85 -4.70
CA GLN A 163 -7.81 -16.94 -5.82
C GLN A 163 -9.07 -16.20 -6.26
N ASP A 164 -8.92 -14.92 -6.59
CA ASP A 164 -9.90 -14.10 -7.30
C ASP A 164 -9.85 -14.35 -8.82
N ALA A 165 -10.73 -13.74 -9.57
CA ALA A 165 -10.65 -13.70 -11.02
C ALA A 165 -9.36 -12.99 -11.46
N PRO A 166 -8.64 -13.50 -12.49
CA PRO A 166 -7.45 -12.84 -12.99
C PRO A 166 -7.83 -11.52 -13.68
N LEU A 167 -6.98 -10.50 -13.53
CA LEU A 167 -7.04 -9.33 -14.40
C LEU A 167 -6.84 -9.81 -15.84
N SER A 168 -7.90 -9.79 -16.63
CA SER A 168 -7.73 -9.90 -18.07
C SER A 168 -7.05 -8.60 -18.52
N SER A 169 -5.88 -8.69 -19.14
CA SER A 169 -5.06 -7.58 -19.64
C SER A 169 -5.76 -6.72 -20.72
N ALA A 170 -7.07 -6.84 -20.84
CA ALA A 170 -7.85 -6.25 -21.91
C ALA A 170 -8.09 -4.75 -21.65
N ALA A 171 -7.77 -3.96 -22.65
CA ALA A 171 -8.41 -2.68 -22.85
C ALA A 171 -9.94 -2.84 -22.73
N GLY A 172 -10.55 -2.24 -21.70
CA GLY A 172 -11.99 -2.37 -21.45
C GLY A 172 -12.36 -3.00 -20.11
N LEU A 173 -11.41 -3.30 -19.23
CA LEU A 173 -11.71 -3.76 -17.89
C LEU A 173 -12.47 -2.66 -17.12
N VAL A 174 -13.75 -2.92 -16.83
CA VAL A 174 -14.53 -2.08 -15.92
C VAL A 174 -14.17 -2.51 -14.50
N MET A 175 -13.46 -1.64 -13.81
CA MET A 175 -13.07 -1.90 -12.42
C MET A 175 -14.30 -1.69 -11.53
N PRO A 176 -14.66 -2.65 -10.67
CA PRO A 176 -15.73 -2.44 -9.71
C PRO A 176 -15.34 -1.38 -8.69
N ASP A 177 -16.27 -0.51 -8.32
CA ASP A 177 -16.05 0.44 -7.24
C ASP A 177 -15.87 -0.32 -5.92
N PRO A 178 -14.77 -0.08 -5.18
CA PRO A 178 -14.56 -0.75 -3.90
C PRO A 178 -15.65 -0.30 -2.91
N GLN A 179 -16.42 -1.27 -2.41
CA GLN A 179 -17.49 -1.01 -1.45
C GLN A 179 -16.98 -1.04 0.00
N PRO A 180 -17.46 -0.14 0.88
CA PRO A 180 -17.14 -0.19 2.31
C PRO A 180 -17.56 -1.54 2.92
N GLY A 181 -16.65 -2.17 3.64
CA GLY A 181 -16.92 -3.44 4.32
C GLY A 181 -16.77 -4.69 3.47
N HIS A 182 -16.54 -4.54 2.18
CA HIS A 182 -16.28 -5.64 1.26
C HIS A 182 -14.81 -5.70 0.87
N PHE A 183 -14.37 -6.88 0.47
CA PHE A 183 -13.05 -7.06 -0.10
C PHE A 183 -12.98 -6.42 -1.48
N ALA A 184 -11.82 -5.88 -1.83
CA ALA A 184 -11.57 -5.40 -3.18
C ALA A 184 -11.34 -6.60 -4.09
N LEU A 185 -12.38 -7.09 -4.75
CA LEU A 185 -12.39 -8.28 -5.61
C LEU A 185 -12.96 -7.95 -6.98
N LEU A 186 -12.50 -8.68 -8.01
CA LEU A 186 -13.10 -8.70 -9.34
C LEU A 186 -14.33 -9.62 -9.38
N ASP A 187 -14.26 -10.75 -8.67
CA ASP A 187 -15.35 -11.70 -8.49
C ASP A 187 -15.81 -11.71 -7.03
N ALA A 188 -16.87 -10.96 -6.73
CA ALA A 188 -17.42 -10.86 -5.38
C ALA A 188 -17.86 -12.23 -4.79
N SER A 189 -18.09 -13.25 -5.62
CA SER A 189 -18.44 -14.60 -5.14
C SER A 189 -17.31 -15.29 -4.37
N LYS A 190 -16.06 -14.80 -4.49
CA LYS A 190 -14.89 -15.32 -3.77
C LYS A 190 -14.78 -14.80 -2.35
N GLU A 191 -15.49 -13.72 -2.00
CA GLU A 191 -15.35 -13.05 -0.70
C GLU A 191 -15.64 -13.98 0.47
N GLU A 192 -16.74 -14.72 0.43
CA GLU A 192 -17.12 -15.63 1.51
C GLU A 192 -16.08 -16.73 1.77
N ALA A 193 -15.52 -17.31 0.70
CA ALA A 193 -14.47 -18.33 0.82
C ALA A 193 -13.18 -17.75 1.42
N MET A 194 -12.76 -16.56 1.01
CA MET A 194 -11.60 -15.87 1.60
C MET A 194 -11.83 -15.54 3.08
N GLN A 195 -13.00 -15.01 3.42
CA GLN A 195 -13.36 -14.71 4.80
C GLN A 195 -13.39 -15.98 5.68
N ALA A 196 -13.93 -17.09 5.17
CA ALA A 196 -13.96 -18.37 5.88
C ALA A 196 -12.55 -18.90 6.15
N ALA A 197 -11.64 -18.81 5.16
CA ALA A 197 -10.25 -19.23 5.32
C ALA A 197 -9.49 -18.36 6.34
N ILE A 198 -9.72 -17.05 6.37
CA ILE A 198 -9.14 -16.14 7.37
C ILE A 198 -9.65 -16.50 8.77
N ARG A 199 -10.97 -16.71 8.94
CA ARG A 199 -11.56 -17.08 10.23
C ARG A 199 -11.05 -18.44 10.72
N ALA A 200 -10.87 -19.42 9.83
CA ALA A 200 -10.30 -20.71 10.16
C ALA A 200 -8.90 -20.57 10.76
N ALA A 201 -8.00 -19.85 10.07
CA ALA A 201 -6.66 -19.59 10.59
C ALA A 201 -6.69 -18.83 11.93
N GLY A 202 -7.52 -17.81 12.05
CA GLY A 202 -7.68 -17.03 13.29
C GLY A 202 -8.19 -17.88 14.45
N SER A 203 -9.09 -18.84 14.21
CA SER A 203 -9.60 -19.76 15.24
C SER A 203 -8.55 -20.74 15.75
N GLU A 204 -7.55 -21.05 14.93
CA GLU A 204 -6.38 -21.86 15.29
C GLU A 204 -5.27 -21.02 15.96
N GLY A 205 -5.49 -19.73 16.14
CA GLY A 205 -4.50 -18.81 16.68
C GLY A 205 -3.37 -18.47 15.70
N ASP A 206 -3.60 -18.63 14.41
CA ASP A 206 -2.64 -18.42 13.33
C ASP A 206 -3.02 -17.23 12.44
N SER A 207 -2.26 -16.97 11.38
CA SER A 207 -2.48 -15.92 10.41
C SER A 207 -2.20 -16.38 8.99
N VAL A 208 -2.76 -15.67 8.01
CA VAL A 208 -2.60 -15.94 6.59
C VAL A 208 -2.16 -14.69 5.83
N GLY A 209 -1.48 -14.90 4.71
CA GLY A 209 -1.07 -13.87 3.77
C GLY A 209 -1.90 -13.90 2.48
N GLY A 210 -1.40 -13.21 1.45
CA GLY A 210 -2.01 -13.20 0.13
C GLY A 210 -1.27 -12.32 -0.86
N ILE A 211 -1.86 -12.15 -2.02
CA ILE A 211 -1.34 -11.41 -3.16
C ILE A 211 -2.32 -10.27 -3.50
N LEU A 212 -1.78 -9.07 -3.63
CA LEU A 212 -2.49 -7.92 -4.19
C LEU A 212 -2.06 -7.73 -5.63
N GLU A 213 -2.98 -7.39 -6.52
CA GLU A 213 -2.71 -7.00 -7.89
C GLU A 213 -3.23 -5.59 -8.15
N THR A 214 -2.40 -4.77 -8.80
CA THR A 214 -2.73 -3.38 -9.13
C THR A 214 -2.69 -3.19 -10.64
N ILE A 215 -3.71 -2.52 -11.17
CA ILE A 215 -3.73 -2.00 -12.53
C ILE A 215 -3.81 -0.47 -12.50
N VAL A 216 -3.03 0.16 -13.38
CA VAL A 216 -3.09 1.60 -13.63
C VAL A 216 -3.41 1.84 -15.08
N THR A 217 -4.41 2.67 -15.35
CA THR A 217 -4.81 3.05 -16.72
C THR A 217 -4.74 4.57 -16.91
N GLY A 218 -4.65 5.00 -18.16
CA GLY A 218 -4.68 6.42 -18.52
C GLY A 218 -3.33 7.15 -18.43
N LEU A 219 -2.25 6.46 -18.08
CA LEU A 219 -0.90 7.04 -18.13
C LEU A 219 -0.44 7.18 -19.60
N PRO A 220 0.20 8.31 -19.96
CA PRO A 220 0.85 8.42 -21.26
C PRO A 220 2.11 7.57 -21.33
N ALA A 221 2.60 7.28 -22.53
CA ALA A 221 3.95 6.78 -22.71
C ALA A 221 4.98 7.83 -22.32
N GLY A 222 6.14 7.41 -21.80
CA GLY A 222 7.27 8.30 -21.53
C GLY A 222 7.38 8.80 -20.07
N ILE A 223 6.73 8.14 -19.11
CA ILE A 223 6.88 8.41 -17.67
C ILE A 223 7.91 7.44 -17.10
N GLY A 224 8.76 7.91 -16.20
CA GLY A 224 9.86 7.16 -15.60
C GLY A 224 11.16 7.41 -16.33
N GLU A 225 12.25 6.91 -15.78
CA GLU A 225 13.61 7.08 -16.28
C GLU A 225 14.26 5.71 -16.54
N PRO A 226 15.26 5.62 -17.41
CA PRO A 226 16.08 4.41 -17.50
C PRO A 226 16.93 4.26 -16.24
N TRP A 227 17.31 3.02 -15.91
CA TRP A 227 18.17 2.64 -14.79
C TRP A 227 17.53 2.81 -13.42
N PHE A 228 17.92 3.81 -12.62
CA PHE A 228 17.66 3.86 -11.18
C PHE A 228 16.27 4.37 -10.80
N ASP A 229 15.73 5.31 -11.53
CA ASP A 229 14.43 5.93 -11.26
C ASP A 229 13.36 5.41 -12.25
N SER A 230 13.48 4.11 -12.58
CA SER A 230 12.47 3.44 -13.40
C SER A 230 11.14 3.35 -12.66
N VAL A 231 10.04 3.27 -13.42
CA VAL A 231 8.70 3.10 -12.84
C VAL A 231 8.66 1.88 -11.92
N GLU A 232 9.31 0.77 -12.31
CA GLU A 232 9.40 -0.43 -11.49
C GLU A 232 10.18 -0.17 -10.19
N SER A 233 11.30 0.56 -10.26
CA SER A 233 12.13 0.85 -9.09
C SER A 233 11.38 1.72 -8.09
N GLU A 234 10.72 2.78 -8.56
CA GLU A 234 9.96 3.71 -7.73
C GLU A 234 8.75 3.04 -7.07
N LEU A 235 7.97 2.28 -7.85
CA LEU A 235 6.85 1.52 -7.31
C LEU A 235 7.31 0.42 -6.36
N ALA A 236 8.38 -0.32 -6.68
CA ALA A 236 8.91 -1.35 -5.79
C ALA A 236 9.38 -0.75 -4.45
N HIS A 237 10.06 0.39 -4.47
CA HIS A 237 10.47 1.09 -3.25
C HIS A 237 9.27 1.40 -2.35
N LEU A 238 8.17 1.92 -2.94
CA LEU A 238 6.94 2.23 -2.21
C LEU A 238 6.23 0.98 -1.71
N MET A 239 6.17 -0.09 -2.51
CA MET A 239 5.52 -1.34 -2.11
C MET A 239 6.25 -2.00 -0.94
N PHE A 240 7.59 -1.99 -0.91
CA PHE A 240 8.35 -2.49 0.24
C PHE A 240 8.25 -1.60 1.49
N ALA A 241 7.72 -0.39 1.40
CA ALA A 241 7.34 0.41 2.56
C ALA A 241 6.04 -0.08 3.22
N ILE A 242 5.23 -0.89 2.54
CA ILE A 242 4.04 -1.53 3.12
C ILE A 242 4.50 -2.63 4.09
N PRO A 243 4.10 -2.60 5.38
CA PRO A 243 4.44 -3.66 6.31
C PRO A 243 4.01 -5.04 5.79
N ALA A 244 4.88 -6.04 5.96
CA ALA A 244 4.71 -7.41 5.50
C ALA A 244 4.83 -7.65 3.98
N CYS A 245 5.03 -6.66 3.15
CA CYS A 245 5.36 -6.88 1.74
C CYS A 245 6.72 -7.59 1.62
N LYS A 246 6.78 -8.66 0.82
CA LYS A 246 7.96 -9.52 0.65
C LYS A 246 8.36 -9.77 -0.79
N GLY A 247 7.56 -9.31 -1.74
CA GLY A 247 7.88 -9.43 -3.16
C GLY A 247 6.97 -8.56 -4.02
N ILE A 248 7.47 -8.24 -5.21
CA ILE A 248 6.77 -7.54 -6.26
C ILE A 248 7.18 -8.12 -7.61
N GLU A 249 6.25 -8.18 -8.55
CA GLU A 249 6.51 -8.54 -9.94
C GLU A 249 5.62 -7.70 -10.88
N PHE A 250 6.12 -7.40 -12.06
CA PHE A 250 5.45 -6.60 -13.08
C PHE A 250 5.05 -7.45 -14.28
N GLY A 251 3.85 -7.25 -14.81
CA GLY A 251 3.32 -7.99 -15.96
C GLY A 251 3.33 -9.50 -15.73
N ALA A 252 4.01 -10.25 -16.60
CA ALA A 252 4.16 -11.69 -16.48
C ALA A 252 5.10 -12.12 -15.32
N GLY A 253 5.86 -11.16 -14.76
CA GLY A 253 6.68 -11.36 -13.57
C GLY A 253 7.63 -12.55 -13.68
N PHE A 254 7.66 -13.40 -12.66
CA PHE A 254 8.48 -14.61 -12.65
C PHE A 254 8.09 -15.63 -13.74
N GLY A 255 6.89 -15.52 -14.34
CA GLY A 255 6.47 -16.34 -15.47
C GLY A 255 7.35 -16.17 -16.71
N PHE A 256 8.06 -15.05 -16.87
CA PHE A 256 9.03 -14.85 -17.95
C PHE A 256 10.12 -15.92 -18.00
N ALA A 257 10.47 -16.50 -16.86
CA ALA A 257 11.54 -17.54 -16.80
C ALA A 257 11.21 -18.79 -17.63
N ALA A 258 9.93 -19.05 -17.90
CA ALA A 258 9.46 -20.19 -18.68
C ALA A 258 9.12 -19.83 -20.15
N MET A 259 9.22 -18.56 -20.55
CA MET A 259 8.83 -18.07 -21.87
C MET A 259 10.02 -17.99 -22.82
N GLN A 260 9.77 -18.22 -24.08
CA GLN A 260 10.69 -17.85 -25.16
C GLN A 260 10.50 -16.35 -25.52
N GLY A 261 11.53 -15.72 -26.10
CA GLY A 261 11.46 -14.30 -26.47
C GLY A 261 10.27 -13.96 -27.39
N SER A 262 9.94 -14.86 -28.33
CA SER A 262 8.76 -14.70 -29.23
C SER A 262 7.43 -14.76 -28.49
N GLU A 263 7.36 -15.41 -27.33
CA GLU A 263 6.18 -15.46 -26.48
C GLU A 263 6.13 -14.29 -25.50
N ALA A 264 7.31 -13.87 -25.01
CA ALA A 264 7.45 -12.81 -24.00
C ALA A 264 7.22 -11.41 -24.58
N ASN A 265 7.59 -11.20 -25.84
CA ASN A 265 7.47 -9.90 -26.50
C ASN A 265 6.02 -9.45 -26.65
N ASP A 266 5.78 -8.15 -26.43
CA ASP A 266 4.50 -7.48 -26.69
C ASP A 266 4.57 -6.81 -28.07
N PRO A 267 4.00 -7.40 -29.15
CA PRO A 267 4.06 -6.83 -30.49
C PRO A 267 3.36 -5.46 -30.54
N PHE A 268 4.02 -4.48 -31.15
CA PHE A 268 3.40 -3.16 -31.38
C PHE A 268 2.30 -3.24 -32.44
N THR A 269 1.24 -2.48 -32.21
CA THR A 269 0.09 -2.34 -33.11
C THR A 269 -0.43 -0.89 -33.10
N MET A 270 -1.17 -0.53 -34.14
CA MET A 270 -1.94 0.73 -34.16
C MET A 270 -3.35 0.43 -33.64
N ARG A 271 -3.79 1.18 -32.64
CA ARG A 271 -5.16 1.13 -32.09
C ARG A 271 -5.70 2.56 -32.00
N ASP A 272 -6.77 2.84 -32.72
CA ASP A 272 -7.40 4.17 -32.74
C ASP A 272 -6.42 5.32 -33.04
N GLY A 273 -5.47 5.09 -33.97
CA GLY A 273 -4.46 6.07 -34.37
C GLY A 273 -3.30 6.25 -33.39
N LYS A 274 -3.22 5.42 -32.34
CA LYS A 274 -2.15 5.43 -31.33
C LYS A 274 -1.32 4.16 -31.38
N ILE A 275 -0.05 4.30 -30.99
CA ILE A 275 0.81 3.13 -30.77
C ILE A 275 0.35 2.42 -29.49
N ALA A 276 0.15 1.12 -29.58
CA ALA A 276 -0.19 0.25 -28.49
C ALA A 276 0.55 -1.09 -28.65
N THR A 277 0.38 -2.01 -27.72
CA THR A 277 0.84 -3.38 -27.87
C THR A 277 -0.36 -4.34 -27.96
N ALA A 278 -0.18 -5.46 -28.67
CA ALA A 278 -1.23 -6.48 -28.82
C ALA A 278 -1.43 -7.28 -27.53
N THR A 279 -0.38 -7.45 -26.75
CA THR A 279 -0.36 -8.08 -25.44
C THR A 279 0.27 -7.13 -24.41
N ASN A 280 0.28 -7.46 -23.14
CA ASN A 280 0.83 -6.61 -22.10
C ASN A 280 1.63 -7.41 -21.05
N LYS A 281 2.47 -8.31 -21.52
CA LYS A 281 3.30 -9.17 -20.66
C LYS A 281 4.35 -8.37 -19.90
N ASN A 282 4.83 -7.26 -20.46
CA ASN A 282 5.75 -6.33 -19.79
C ASN A 282 5.07 -5.41 -18.77
N GLY A 283 3.74 -5.55 -18.58
CA GLY A 283 3.01 -4.76 -17.57
C GLY A 283 3.02 -3.25 -17.81
N GLY A 284 3.05 -2.80 -19.09
CA GLY A 284 2.97 -1.38 -19.45
C GLY A 284 4.29 -0.62 -19.37
N ILE A 285 5.42 -1.32 -19.14
CA ILE A 285 6.72 -0.68 -18.91
C ILE A 285 7.78 -1.35 -19.80
N ASN A 286 8.55 -0.54 -20.52
CA ASN A 286 9.70 -1.00 -21.32
C ASN A 286 10.91 -0.11 -21.03
N GLY A 287 12.02 -0.71 -20.63
CA GLY A 287 13.25 0.03 -20.30
C GLY A 287 13.09 1.02 -19.14
N GLY A 288 12.20 0.72 -18.18
CA GLY A 288 11.94 1.58 -17.02
C GLY A 288 10.89 2.67 -17.25
N ILE A 289 10.33 2.76 -18.46
CA ILE A 289 9.50 3.87 -18.93
C ILE A 289 8.13 3.33 -19.36
N THR A 290 7.05 4.04 -19.04
CA THR A 290 5.70 3.67 -19.48
C THR A 290 5.58 3.67 -20.99
N ASN A 291 4.87 2.67 -21.55
CA ASN A 291 4.63 2.54 -23.00
C ASN A 291 3.21 2.93 -23.43
N GLY A 292 2.39 3.47 -22.49
CA GLY A 292 0.99 3.83 -22.73
C GLY A 292 -0.02 2.71 -22.53
N MET A 293 0.43 1.47 -22.35
CA MET A 293 -0.42 0.37 -21.92
C MET A 293 -0.67 0.43 -20.42
N PRO A 294 -1.71 -0.26 -19.90
CA PRO A 294 -1.92 -0.34 -18.45
C PRO A 294 -0.68 -0.86 -17.71
N ILE A 295 -0.29 -0.19 -16.62
CA ILE A 295 0.68 -0.77 -15.70
C ILE A 295 -0.01 -1.85 -14.90
N VAL A 296 0.59 -3.04 -14.83
CA VAL A 296 0.10 -4.17 -14.03
C VAL A 296 1.24 -4.72 -13.20
N PHE A 297 1.02 -4.82 -11.88
CA PHE A 297 1.98 -5.45 -10.98
C PHE A 297 1.29 -6.16 -9.82
N ARG A 298 1.98 -7.13 -9.21
CA ARG A 298 1.51 -7.88 -8.06
C ARG A 298 2.52 -7.80 -6.91
N THR A 299 1.99 -7.81 -5.68
CA THR A 299 2.80 -7.89 -4.46
C THR A 299 2.34 -9.04 -3.59
N VAL A 300 3.27 -9.66 -2.87
CA VAL A 300 2.95 -10.68 -1.88
C VAL A 300 3.12 -10.12 -0.47
N LEU A 301 2.12 -10.33 0.35
CA LEU A 301 2.10 -9.99 1.77
C LEU A 301 2.22 -11.28 2.59
N LYS A 302 3.24 -11.36 3.44
CA LYS A 302 3.40 -12.51 4.34
C LYS A 302 2.32 -12.50 5.43
N PRO A 303 2.03 -13.66 6.04
CA PRO A 303 1.19 -13.74 7.23
C PRO A 303 1.69 -12.81 8.34
N THR A 304 0.78 -12.30 9.15
CA THR A 304 1.09 -11.46 10.31
C THR A 304 1.94 -12.25 11.30
N PRO A 305 3.11 -11.73 11.72
CA PRO A 305 4.02 -12.50 12.60
C PRO A 305 3.51 -12.61 14.05
N SER A 306 2.62 -11.74 14.46
CA SER A 306 2.00 -11.78 15.80
C SER A 306 0.83 -12.75 15.80
N ILE A 307 1.07 -13.98 16.26
CA ILE A 307 0.08 -15.06 16.33
C ILE A 307 -0.11 -15.54 17.78
N TYR A 308 -1.24 -16.21 18.06
CA TYR A 308 -1.55 -16.72 19.41
C TYR A 308 -0.93 -18.08 19.69
N LYS A 309 -0.39 -18.77 18.67
CA LYS A 309 0.37 -20.01 18.86
C LYS A 309 1.65 -19.75 19.65
N GLN A 310 2.04 -20.71 20.47
CA GLN A 310 3.33 -20.69 21.16
C GLN A 310 4.48 -20.75 20.14
N GLN A 311 5.48 -19.91 20.33
CA GLN A 311 6.64 -19.78 19.43
C GLN A 311 7.94 -19.80 20.23
N HIS A 312 8.96 -20.45 19.68
CA HIS A 312 10.31 -20.33 20.19
C HIS A 312 10.88 -18.96 19.89
N THR A 313 11.56 -18.36 20.84
CA THR A 313 12.18 -17.05 20.75
C THR A 313 13.39 -16.95 21.69
N VAL A 314 13.84 -15.73 21.90
CA VAL A 314 14.90 -15.41 22.86
C VAL A 314 14.49 -14.24 23.74
N ASP A 315 14.88 -14.29 25.01
CA ASP A 315 15.02 -13.13 25.85
C ASP A 315 16.32 -12.43 25.46
N TYR A 316 16.22 -11.28 24.79
CA TYR A 316 17.39 -10.61 24.24
C TYR A 316 18.16 -9.80 25.31
N ILE A 317 17.56 -9.52 26.46
CA ILE A 317 18.22 -8.92 27.61
C ILE A 317 18.97 -10.01 28.41
N GLY A 318 18.26 -11.09 28.76
CA GLY A 318 18.82 -12.22 29.48
C GLY A 318 19.74 -13.11 28.64
N ARG A 319 19.70 -12.97 27.29
CA ARG A 319 20.47 -13.77 26.31
C ARG A 319 20.23 -15.28 26.47
N THR A 320 18.98 -15.65 26.62
CA THR A 320 18.56 -17.07 26.80
C THR A 320 17.44 -17.41 25.83
N ASP A 321 17.37 -18.69 25.43
CA ASP A 321 16.22 -19.20 24.69
C ASP A 321 14.97 -19.10 25.57
N ALA A 322 13.84 -18.80 24.95
CA ALA A 322 12.57 -18.56 25.62
C ALA A 322 11.38 -19.03 24.77
N GLU A 323 10.23 -19.15 25.40
CA GLU A 323 8.96 -19.40 24.75
C GLU A 323 8.10 -18.15 24.82
N LEU A 324 7.46 -17.84 23.71
CA LEU A 324 6.56 -16.69 23.60
C LEU A 324 5.17 -17.15 23.18
N GLN A 325 4.17 -16.78 23.95
CA GLN A 325 2.79 -16.81 23.54
C GLN A 325 2.23 -15.39 23.63
N ILE A 326 1.99 -14.79 22.47
CA ILE A 326 1.53 -13.40 22.37
C ILE A 326 0.08 -13.34 22.84
N LYS A 327 -0.20 -12.37 23.72
CA LYS A 327 -1.57 -12.01 24.13
C LYS A 327 -1.82 -10.59 23.67
N GLY A 328 -2.88 -10.34 22.94
CA GLY A 328 -3.17 -9.00 22.41
C GLY A 328 -4.17 -9.04 21.28
N ARG A 329 -4.30 -7.94 20.56
CA ARG A 329 -5.25 -7.80 19.45
C ARG A 329 -4.46 -7.76 18.13
N HIS A 330 -4.45 -8.89 17.41
CA HIS A 330 -3.69 -9.04 16.17
C HIS A 330 -4.63 -9.34 14.99
N ASP A 331 -4.21 -8.95 13.80
CA ASP A 331 -4.93 -9.26 12.57
C ASP A 331 -4.62 -10.72 12.16
N PRO A 332 -5.61 -11.60 11.97
CA PRO A 332 -5.39 -12.91 11.36
C PRO A 332 -5.02 -12.77 9.87
N CYS A 333 -5.39 -11.67 9.23
CA CYS A 333 -4.99 -11.33 7.88
C CYS A 333 -4.99 -9.81 7.67
N ILE A 334 -3.92 -9.28 7.07
CA ILE A 334 -3.83 -7.85 6.74
C ILE A 334 -4.16 -7.53 5.29
N VAL A 335 -4.28 -8.54 4.42
CA VAL A 335 -4.41 -8.39 2.96
C VAL A 335 -5.58 -7.48 2.57
N PRO A 336 -6.80 -7.65 3.12
CA PRO A 336 -7.92 -6.78 2.75
C PRO A 336 -7.69 -5.30 3.06
N ARG A 337 -7.01 -5.04 4.18
CA ARG A 337 -6.67 -3.66 4.60
C ARG A 337 -5.49 -3.08 3.84
N ALA A 338 -4.58 -3.92 3.38
CA ALA A 338 -3.40 -3.50 2.63
C ALA A 338 -3.74 -3.10 1.18
N ALA A 339 -4.85 -3.55 0.62
CA ALA A 339 -5.26 -3.22 -0.75
C ALA A 339 -5.39 -1.69 -0.95
N VAL A 340 -6.06 -0.98 -0.05
CA VAL A 340 -6.17 0.48 -0.13
C VAL A 340 -4.84 1.18 0.15
N VAL A 341 -3.96 0.59 0.97
CA VAL A 341 -2.61 1.14 1.22
C VAL A 341 -1.79 1.08 -0.06
N GLN A 342 -1.79 -0.08 -0.74
CA GLN A 342 -1.09 -0.25 -2.02
C GLN A 342 -1.64 0.70 -3.08
N ASN A 343 -2.96 0.83 -3.19
CA ASN A 343 -3.62 1.76 -4.11
C ASN A 343 -3.15 3.20 -3.88
N SER A 344 -3.19 3.68 -2.63
CA SER A 344 -2.84 5.04 -2.25
C SER A 344 -1.35 5.34 -2.46
N LEU A 345 -0.45 4.42 -2.13
CA LEU A 345 0.99 4.59 -2.36
C LEU A 345 1.34 4.53 -3.85
N THR A 346 0.65 3.70 -4.64
CA THR A 346 0.79 3.69 -6.10
C THR A 346 0.39 5.05 -6.68
N ALA A 347 -0.74 5.59 -6.26
CA ALA A 347 -1.20 6.90 -6.71
C ALA A 347 -0.20 8.02 -6.36
N PHE A 348 0.36 7.99 -5.15
CA PHE A 348 1.40 8.94 -4.74
C PHE A 348 2.64 8.84 -5.63
N GLY A 349 3.19 7.65 -5.85
CA GLY A 349 4.40 7.46 -6.66
C GLY A 349 4.19 7.87 -8.12
N LEU A 350 3.02 7.58 -8.68
CA LEU A 350 2.70 7.97 -10.06
C LEU A 350 2.51 9.48 -10.21
N LEU A 351 1.92 10.15 -9.20
CA LEU A 351 1.81 11.62 -9.23
C LEU A 351 3.19 12.27 -9.13
N ASP A 352 4.09 11.72 -8.31
CA ASP A 352 5.48 12.18 -8.25
C ASP A 352 6.18 12.05 -9.60
N LEU A 353 6.17 10.85 -10.22
CA LEU A 353 6.77 10.59 -11.53
C LEU A 353 6.18 11.49 -12.63
N LEU A 354 4.87 11.70 -12.67
CA LEU A 354 4.22 12.63 -13.59
C LEU A 354 4.67 14.07 -13.36
N THR A 355 4.82 14.47 -12.09
CA THR A 355 5.27 15.82 -11.73
C THR A 355 6.74 16.04 -12.06
N VAL A 356 7.59 15.02 -11.86
CA VAL A 356 8.99 15.05 -12.32
C VAL A 356 9.06 15.31 -13.82
N ARG A 357 8.25 14.60 -14.61
CA ARG A 357 8.26 14.69 -16.07
C ARG A 357 7.69 15.99 -16.61
N TYR A 358 6.57 16.49 -16.07
CA TYR A 358 5.79 17.56 -16.66
C TYR A 358 5.70 18.83 -15.80
N GLY A 359 6.26 18.81 -14.60
CA GLY A 359 6.21 19.91 -13.65
C GLY A 359 4.89 20.01 -12.88
N THR A 360 4.90 20.79 -11.81
CA THR A 360 3.78 20.90 -10.86
C THR A 360 2.47 21.39 -11.50
N LEU A 361 2.54 22.26 -12.53
CA LEU A 361 1.33 22.75 -13.20
C LEU A 361 0.58 21.67 -13.98
N ALA A 362 1.24 20.58 -14.38
CA ALA A 362 0.58 19.46 -15.04
C ALA A 362 -0.45 18.76 -14.14
N GLN A 363 -0.32 18.87 -12.83
CA GLN A 363 -1.31 18.37 -11.86
C GLN A 363 -2.70 19.04 -12.02
N LYS A 364 -2.75 20.23 -12.63
CA LYS A 364 -4.00 21.00 -12.88
C LYS A 364 -4.43 20.97 -14.33
N HIS A 365 -3.48 21.08 -15.25
CA HIS A 365 -3.76 21.32 -16.66
C HIS A 365 -3.62 20.04 -17.50
N GLY A 366 -3.21 18.95 -16.89
CA GLY A 366 -2.93 17.69 -17.57
C GLY A 366 -1.54 17.71 -18.24
N PHE A 367 -1.27 16.65 -18.95
CA PHE A 367 -0.02 16.41 -19.67
C PHE A 367 -0.29 16.35 -21.18
N PRO A 368 0.74 16.60 -22.02
CA PRO A 368 0.58 16.51 -23.46
C PRO A 368 0.04 15.15 -23.88
N LYS A 369 -0.99 15.14 -24.73
CA LYS A 369 -1.44 13.92 -25.38
C LYS A 369 -0.48 13.64 -26.54
N VAL A 370 0.32 12.59 -26.38
CA VAL A 370 1.20 12.09 -27.43
C VAL A 370 0.39 11.21 -28.38
#